data_4c0a397c9851ee4df207b2a820a053d7
#
_entry.id   4c0a397c9851ee4df207b2a820a053d7
#
_cell.length_a   1.000
_cell.length_b   1.000
_cell.length_c   1.000
_cell.angle_alpha   90.00
_cell.angle_beta   90.00
_cell.angle_gamma   90.00
#
_symmetry.space_group_name_H-M   'P 1'
#
loop_
_entity.id
_entity.type
_entity.pdbx_description
1 polymer ?
#
loop_
_entity_poly.entity_id
_entity_poly.type
_entity_poly.pdbx_seq_one_letter_code
_entity_poly.pdbx_strand_id
1 'polypeptide(L)'
;MHAKRAQAHSSARELGPKGIHVAHVVIDGAIDTPWVNELFPDYVKEKKKVDGLMNPDDIAQNYLMIHNQPKNAWTYEIDLRPWVETW
;
A
#
# COMPACT_ATOMS: atom_id res chain seq x y z
N MET A 1 12.51 -0.20 4.17
CA MET A 1 11.65 -0.68 3.07
C MET A 1 12.27 -1.82 2.29
N HIS A 2 13.52 -1.70 1.86
CA HIS A 2 14.19 -2.76 1.10
C HIS A 2 14.30 -4.08 1.86
N ALA A 3 14.55 -4.03 3.17
CA ALA A 3 14.65 -5.24 3.99
C ALA A 3 13.30 -5.97 4.08
N LYS A 4 12.21 -5.25 4.23
CA LYS A 4 10.86 -5.84 4.24
C LYS A 4 10.47 -6.42 2.89
N ARG A 5 10.89 -5.76 1.81
CA ARG A 5 10.65 -6.24 0.45
C ARG A 5 11.36 -7.56 0.20
N ALA A 6 12.63 -7.66 0.61
CA ALA A 6 13.41 -8.89 0.48
C ALA A 6 12.80 -10.03 1.31
N GLN A 7 12.36 -9.73 2.53
CA GLN A 7 11.69 -10.70 3.40
C GLN A 7 10.39 -11.20 2.79
N ALA A 8 9.56 -10.30 2.27
CA ALA A 8 8.30 -10.65 1.62
C ALA A 8 8.54 -11.52 0.39
N HIS A 9 9.54 -11.18 -0.41
CA HIS A 9 9.91 -11.94 -1.60
C HIS A 9 10.33 -13.36 -1.26
N SER A 10 11.18 -13.51 -0.25
CA SER A 10 11.63 -14.81 0.23
C SER A 10 10.46 -15.64 0.76
N SER A 11 9.58 -15.01 1.57
CA SER A 11 8.39 -15.66 2.11
C SER A 11 7.42 -16.10 1.01
N ALA A 12 7.23 -15.27 -0.03
CA ALA A 12 6.36 -15.59 -1.14
C ALA A 12 6.86 -16.81 -1.91
N ARG A 13 8.16 -16.89 -2.13
CA ARG A 13 8.79 -18.04 -2.81
C ARG A 13 8.65 -19.34 -2.01
N GLU A 14 8.81 -19.24 -0.70
CA GLU A 14 8.74 -20.41 0.19
C GLU A 14 7.30 -20.88 0.41
N LEU A 15 6.39 -19.95 0.67
CA LEU A 15 5.02 -20.25 1.12
C LEU A 15 4.01 -20.32 -0.02
N GLY A 16 4.26 -19.67 -1.14
CA GLY A 16 3.37 -19.70 -2.31
C GLY A 16 3.03 -21.12 -2.76
N PRO A 17 4.02 -22.00 -2.96
CA PRO A 17 3.76 -23.39 -3.35
C PRO A 17 2.94 -24.17 -2.34
N LYS A 18 2.89 -23.72 -1.09
CA LYS A 18 2.09 -24.32 -0.01
C LYS A 18 0.67 -23.76 0.05
N GLY A 19 0.30 -22.89 -0.89
CA GLY A 19 -1.03 -22.28 -0.95
C GLY A 19 -1.22 -21.06 -0.06
N ILE A 20 -0.12 -20.45 0.40
CA ILE A 20 -0.17 -19.25 1.24
C ILE A 20 0.17 -18.04 0.37
N HIS A 21 -0.76 -17.08 0.30
CA HIS A 21 -0.59 -15.87 -0.48
C HIS A 21 0.19 -14.82 0.33
N VAL A 22 1.40 -14.51 -0.12
CA VAL A 22 2.24 -13.46 0.46
C VAL A 22 2.32 -12.32 -0.54
N ALA A 23 1.91 -11.13 -0.14
CA ALA A 23 1.97 -9.94 -0.98
C ALA A 23 2.69 -8.80 -0.26
N HIS A 24 3.39 -7.99 -1.04
CA HIS A 24 4.08 -6.80 -0.55
C HIS A 24 3.39 -5.55 -1.10
N VAL A 25 2.95 -4.68 -0.21
CA VAL A 25 2.28 -3.43 -0.59
C VAL A 25 3.23 -2.27 -0.30
N VAL A 26 3.62 -1.55 -1.34
CA VAL A 26 4.40 -0.33 -1.22
C VAL A 26 3.41 0.84 -1.13
N ILE A 27 3.52 1.63 -0.07
CA ILE A 27 2.69 2.82 0.11
C ILE A 27 3.61 4.04 0.06
N ASP A 28 3.49 4.80 -1.03
CA ASP A 28 4.37 5.93 -1.30
C ASP A 28 3.55 7.23 -1.30
N GLY A 29 3.40 7.79 -0.11
CA GLY A 29 2.67 9.03 0.10
C GLY A 29 2.19 9.16 1.54
N ALA A 30 1.71 10.34 1.90
CA ALA A 30 1.17 10.57 3.22
C ALA A 30 -0.25 10.01 3.32
N ILE A 31 -0.51 9.31 4.42
CA ILE A 31 -1.82 8.73 4.70
C ILE A 31 -2.62 9.70 5.57
N ASP A 32 -3.88 9.90 5.24
CA ASP A 32 -4.78 10.75 6.01
C ASP A 32 -5.12 10.12 7.35
N THR A 33 -4.28 10.39 8.34
CA THR A 33 -4.43 9.91 9.72
C THR A 33 -4.53 11.10 10.66
N PRO A 34 -5.12 10.93 11.87
CA PRO A 34 -5.14 12.00 12.88
C PRO A 34 -3.74 12.52 13.20
N TRP A 35 -2.75 11.64 13.24
CA TRP A 35 -1.36 12.00 13.51
C TRP A 35 -0.79 12.96 12.46
N VAL A 36 -0.99 12.65 11.18
CA VAL A 36 -0.52 13.49 10.06
C VAL A 36 -1.26 14.83 10.05
N ASN A 37 -2.58 14.80 10.29
CA ASN A 37 -3.38 16.03 10.37
C ASN A 37 -2.93 16.96 11.49
N GLU A 38 -2.56 16.39 12.62
CA GLU A 38 -2.10 17.15 13.78
C GLU A 38 -0.73 17.78 13.56
N LEU A 39 0.23 17.01 13.01
CA LEU A 39 1.61 17.46 12.85
C LEU A 39 1.83 18.33 11.60
N PHE A 40 1.06 18.12 10.55
CA PHE A 40 1.25 18.79 9.28
C PHE A 40 -0.07 19.34 8.70
N PRO A 41 -0.76 20.24 9.44
CA PRO A 41 -2.09 20.70 9.03
C PRO A 41 -2.10 21.44 7.69
N ASP A 42 -1.08 22.22 7.39
CA ASP A 42 -1.00 22.99 6.14
C ASP A 42 -0.74 22.06 4.95
N TYR A 43 0.14 21.08 5.12
CA TYR A 43 0.42 20.07 4.12
C TYR A 43 -0.84 19.27 3.78
N VAL A 44 -1.58 18.82 4.80
CA VAL A 44 -2.83 18.09 4.64
C VAL A 44 -3.84 18.92 3.86
N LYS A 45 -4.00 20.19 4.23
CA LYS A 45 -4.95 21.09 3.58
C LYS A 45 -4.63 21.26 2.10
N GLU A 46 -3.37 21.45 1.74
CA GLU A 46 -2.93 21.59 0.36
C GLU A 46 -3.14 20.31 -0.44
N LYS A 47 -2.81 19.15 0.14
CA LYS A 47 -2.96 17.84 -0.53
C LYS A 47 -4.42 17.46 -0.71
N LYS A 48 -5.29 17.79 0.24
CA LYS A 48 -6.73 17.49 0.12
C LYS A 48 -7.38 18.25 -1.03
N LYS A 49 -6.90 19.44 -1.34
CA LYS A 49 -7.43 20.24 -2.46
C LYS A 49 -7.28 19.55 -3.82
N VAL A 50 -6.28 18.71 -3.97
CA VAL A 50 -5.96 18.03 -5.22
C VAL A 50 -6.10 16.52 -5.13
N ASP A 51 -6.75 16.02 -4.08
CA ASP A 51 -6.90 14.60 -3.82
C ASP A 51 -5.54 13.86 -3.79
N GLY A 52 -4.57 14.50 -3.16
CA GLY A 52 -3.18 14.03 -3.09
C GLY A 52 -2.80 13.39 -1.77
N LEU A 53 -3.77 13.21 -0.85
CA LEU A 53 -3.56 12.56 0.43
C LEU A 53 -4.22 11.18 0.39
N MET A 54 -3.50 10.15 0.81
CA MET A 54 -4.02 8.78 0.74
C MET A 54 -5.06 8.53 1.82
N ASN A 55 -6.24 8.10 1.41
CA ASN A 55 -7.32 7.74 2.32
C ASN A 55 -7.14 6.30 2.80
N PRO A 56 -7.13 6.04 4.14
CA PRO A 56 -6.95 4.68 4.65
C PRO A 56 -7.98 3.68 4.12
N ASP A 57 -9.22 4.08 3.93
CA ASP A 57 -10.27 3.19 3.43
C ASP A 57 -10.00 2.77 1.98
N ASP A 58 -9.50 3.70 1.16
CA ASP A 58 -9.16 3.41 -0.22
C ASP A 58 -7.94 2.48 -0.31
N ILE A 59 -6.97 2.66 0.60
CA ILE A 59 -5.84 1.73 0.72
C ILE A 59 -6.35 0.34 1.10
N ALA A 60 -7.24 0.26 2.07
CA ALA A 60 -7.79 -1.01 2.58
C ALA A 60 -8.53 -1.80 1.49
N GLN A 61 -9.18 -1.13 0.54
CA GLN A 61 -9.84 -1.79 -0.58
C GLN A 61 -8.86 -2.60 -1.43
N ASN A 62 -7.62 -2.14 -1.56
CA ASN A 62 -6.58 -2.88 -2.29
C ASN A 62 -6.18 -4.17 -1.56
N TYR A 63 -6.12 -4.13 -0.23
CA TYR A 63 -5.84 -5.33 0.57
C TYR A 63 -6.95 -6.36 0.41
N LEU A 64 -8.21 -5.91 0.45
CA LEU A 64 -9.36 -6.80 0.27
C LEU A 64 -9.36 -7.43 -1.13
N MET A 65 -9.05 -6.65 -2.15
CA MET A 65 -8.94 -7.15 -3.52
C MET A 65 -7.88 -8.25 -3.63
N ILE A 66 -6.71 -8.01 -3.06
CA ILE A 66 -5.60 -8.98 -3.07
C ILE A 66 -5.99 -10.24 -2.32
N HIS A 67 -6.63 -10.10 -1.16
CA HIS A 67 -7.09 -11.23 -0.34
C HIS A 67 -8.05 -12.12 -1.11
N ASN A 68 -8.90 -11.55 -1.94
CA ASN A 68 -9.93 -12.28 -2.68
C ASN A 68 -9.46 -12.83 -4.03
N GLN A 69 -8.20 -12.65 -4.40
CA GLN A 69 -7.68 -13.14 -5.67
C GLN A 69 -7.63 -14.66 -5.71
N PRO A 70 -8.00 -15.26 -6.85
CA PRO A 70 -7.85 -16.71 -7.02
C PRO A 70 -6.38 -17.10 -7.12
N LYS A 71 -6.07 -18.34 -6.74
CA LYS A 71 -4.68 -18.84 -6.68
C LYS A 71 -3.95 -18.79 -8.02
N ASN A 72 -4.70 -18.81 -9.12
CA ASN A 72 -4.08 -18.78 -10.46
C ASN A 72 -3.63 -17.37 -10.88
N ALA A 73 -3.97 -16.34 -10.12
CA ALA A 73 -3.65 -14.96 -10.46
C ALA A 73 -3.45 -14.11 -9.21
N TRP A 74 -2.41 -14.42 -8.46
CA TRP A 74 -2.05 -13.70 -7.24
C TRP A 74 -1.16 -12.50 -7.53
N THR A 75 -1.46 -11.36 -6.91
CA THR A 75 -0.55 -10.23 -6.85
C THR A 75 0.56 -10.53 -5.85
N TYR A 76 1.80 -10.39 -6.28
CA TYR A 76 2.94 -10.44 -5.37
C TYR A 76 3.27 -9.05 -4.82
N GLU A 77 3.38 -8.05 -5.68
CA GLU A 77 3.76 -6.69 -5.27
C GLU A 77 2.86 -5.66 -5.94
N ILE A 78 2.42 -4.66 -5.17
CA ILE A 78 1.62 -3.56 -5.66
C ILE A 78 2.14 -2.26 -5.06
N ASP A 79 2.17 -1.19 -5.85
CA ASP A 79 2.63 0.14 -5.45
C ASP A 79 1.44 1.08 -5.46
N LEU A 80 1.12 1.64 -4.29
CA LEU A 80 0.02 2.59 -4.12
C LEU A 80 0.61 3.98 -3.83
N ARG A 81 0.22 4.95 -4.63
CA ARG A 81 0.66 6.33 -4.44
C ARG A 81 -0.40 7.32 -4.95
N PRO A 82 -0.46 8.54 -4.40
CA PRO A 82 -1.33 9.56 -4.96
C PRO A 82 -0.89 9.91 -6.38
N TRP A 83 -1.83 10.32 -7.21
CA TRP A 83 -1.54 10.66 -8.60
C TRP A 83 -0.58 11.84 -8.76
N VAL A 84 -0.50 12.71 -7.75
CA VAL A 84 0.38 13.90 -7.74
C VAL A 84 1.77 13.61 -7.21
N GLU A 85 2.04 12.39 -6.76
CA GLU A 85 3.35 12.03 -6.22
C GLU A 85 4.41 11.98 -7.31
N THR A 86 5.58 12.52 -7.02
CA THR A 86 6.71 12.53 -7.96
C THR A 86 7.66 11.37 -7.67
N TRP A 87 8.26 10.87 -8.71
CA TRP A 87 9.13 9.68 -8.63
C TRP A 87 10.58 10.04 -8.85
#